data_37c4d1632ccd1b321836eb404f320c00
#
_entry.id   37c4d1632ccd1b321836eb404f320c00
#
_cell.length_a   1.000
_cell.length_b   1.000
_cell.length_c   1.000
_cell.angle_alpha   90.00
_cell.angle_beta   90.00
_cell.angle_gamma   90.00
#
_symmetry.space_group_name_H-M   'P 1'
#
loop_
_entity.id
_entity.type
_entity.pdbx_description
1 polymer ?
#
loop_
_entity_poly.entity_id
_entity_poly.type
_entity_poly.pdbx_seq_one_letter_code
_entity_poly.pdbx_strand_id
1 'polypeptide(L)'
;MRLSEAISLQRDDVDLEAGVLTVRLTKFGKSRLVPLHPTTRAALRSYADRRDAHLGSRCSTYFFVAERGGRLLHQYVHRVFWRLSREIGLRRPGDRTGPRVHDFRHRFAIRTLLGWYREVTDVEQQLPVLSTYLGHTCVRDTYWYLSACPELMQEAAQRLDRRWEARP
;
A
#
# COMPACT_ATOMS: atom_id res chain seq x y z
N MET A 1 0.84 2.61 -2.17
CA MET A 1 0.03 3.82 -2.41
C MET A 1 -0.16 4.58 -1.10
N ARG A 2 -0.23 5.92 -1.10
CA ARG A 2 -0.53 6.76 0.08
C ARG A 2 -2.05 6.90 0.25
N LEU A 3 -2.51 7.20 1.48
CA LEU A 3 -3.95 7.38 1.72
C LEU A 3 -4.55 8.51 0.86
N SER A 4 -3.83 9.64 0.74
CA SER A 4 -4.27 10.75 -0.12
C SER A 4 -4.45 10.32 -1.58
N GLU A 5 -3.54 9.52 -2.11
CA GLU A 5 -3.63 8.97 -3.45
C GLU A 5 -4.87 8.07 -3.59
N ALA A 6 -5.11 7.19 -2.60
CA ALA A 6 -6.26 6.29 -2.62
C ALA A 6 -7.62 7.03 -2.62
N ILE A 7 -7.81 7.96 -1.69
CA ILE A 7 -9.08 8.70 -1.59
C ILE A 7 -9.30 9.74 -2.69
N SER A 8 -8.28 9.97 -3.52
CA SER A 8 -8.35 10.86 -4.68
C SER A 8 -8.49 10.10 -5.99
N LEU A 9 -8.45 8.76 -5.99
CA LEU A 9 -8.66 7.97 -7.20
C LEU A 9 -10.01 8.29 -7.81
N GLN A 10 -10.00 8.54 -9.11
CA GLN A 10 -11.20 8.66 -9.93
C GLN A 10 -11.60 7.29 -10.48
N ARG A 11 -12.82 7.16 -10.97
CA ARG A 11 -13.31 5.91 -11.57
C ARG A 11 -12.42 5.50 -12.76
N ASP A 12 -12.07 6.46 -13.61
CA ASP A 12 -11.25 6.26 -14.80
C ASP A 12 -9.77 5.94 -14.50
N ASP A 13 -9.35 6.11 -13.24
CA ASP A 13 -8.02 5.72 -12.79
C ASP A 13 -7.93 4.22 -12.43
N VAL A 14 -9.06 3.51 -12.40
CA VAL A 14 -9.14 2.13 -11.93
C VAL A 14 -9.59 1.21 -13.06
N ASP A 15 -8.64 0.62 -13.74
CA ASP A 15 -8.89 -0.40 -14.75
C ASP A 15 -8.92 -1.79 -14.08
N LEU A 16 -10.13 -2.27 -13.80
CA LEU A 16 -10.33 -3.58 -13.20
C LEU A 16 -10.21 -4.72 -14.23
N GLU A 17 -10.25 -4.44 -15.54
CA GLU A 17 -10.05 -5.47 -16.57
C GLU A 17 -8.56 -5.70 -16.80
N ALA A 18 -7.78 -4.65 -16.99
CA ALA A 18 -6.33 -4.76 -17.06
C ALA A 18 -5.67 -5.05 -15.69
N GLY A 19 -6.39 -4.81 -14.58
CA GLY A 19 -5.83 -4.96 -13.23
C GLY A 19 -4.79 -3.91 -12.88
N VAL A 20 -5.03 -2.65 -13.26
CA VAL A 20 -4.06 -1.55 -13.08
C VAL A 20 -4.76 -0.32 -12.51
N LEU A 21 -4.06 0.39 -11.61
CA LEU A 21 -4.42 1.73 -11.16
C LEU A 21 -3.52 2.77 -11.79
N THR A 22 -4.08 3.88 -12.22
CA THR A 22 -3.34 5.09 -12.60
C THR A 22 -3.32 6.07 -11.42
N VAL A 23 -2.17 6.24 -10.78
CA VAL A 23 -2.02 7.21 -9.69
C VAL A 23 -1.46 8.50 -10.29
N ARG A 24 -2.33 9.52 -10.40
CA ARG A 24 -2.02 10.79 -11.07
C ARG A 24 -1.51 11.83 -10.08
N LEU A 25 -0.71 12.77 -10.61
CA LEU A 25 -0.34 14.04 -9.97
C LEU A 25 0.07 13.89 -8.49
N THR A 26 0.94 12.92 -8.20
CA THR A 26 1.49 12.76 -6.87
C THR A 26 2.40 13.94 -6.50
N LYS A 27 2.93 13.94 -5.28
CA LYS A 27 3.95 14.90 -4.87
C LYS A 27 5.03 15.01 -5.97
N PHE A 28 5.27 16.21 -6.48
CA PHE A 28 6.14 16.54 -7.64
C PHE A 28 5.55 16.24 -9.04
N GLY A 29 4.22 16.18 -9.18
CA GLY A 29 3.56 16.07 -10.50
C GLY A 29 3.72 14.73 -11.23
N LYS A 30 4.34 13.73 -10.61
CA LYS A 30 4.58 12.42 -11.22
C LYS A 30 3.32 11.56 -11.20
N SER A 31 3.08 10.84 -12.29
CA SER A 31 2.07 9.80 -12.39
C SER A 31 2.72 8.43 -12.51
N ARG A 32 2.05 7.39 -12.07
CA ARG A 32 2.54 6.00 -12.20
C ARG A 32 1.40 5.00 -12.33
N LEU A 33 1.69 3.90 -12.98
CA LEU A 33 0.84 2.72 -13.00
C LEU A 33 1.16 1.83 -11.80
N VAL A 34 0.11 1.28 -11.20
CA VAL A 34 0.22 0.38 -10.05
C VAL A 34 -0.55 -0.90 -10.37
N PRO A 35 0.15 -2.01 -10.69
CA PRO A 35 -0.52 -3.28 -10.95
C PRO A 35 -1.21 -3.81 -9.69
N LEU A 36 -2.35 -4.44 -9.89
CA LEU A 36 -3.18 -5.00 -8.85
C LEU A 36 -2.98 -6.52 -8.75
N HIS A 37 -2.75 -7.00 -7.55
CA HIS A 37 -2.83 -8.43 -7.28
C HIS A 37 -4.29 -8.93 -7.51
N PRO A 38 -4.51 -10.17 -8.02
CA PRO A 38 -5.85 -10.69 -8.28
C PRO A 38 -6.84 -10.57 -7.12
N THR A 39 -6.40 -10.82 -5.89
CA THR A 39 -7.23 -10.67 -4.68
C THR A 39 -7.67 -9.22 -4.43
N THR A 40 -6.77 -8.26 -4.68
CA THR A 40 -7.08 -6.83 -4.56
C THR A 40 -8.04 -6.41 -5.66
N ARG A 41 -7.83 -6.87 -6.88
CA ARG A 41 -8.72 -6.63 -8.02
C ARG A 41 -10.14 -7.13 -7.72
N ALA A 42 -10.28 -8.35 -7.19
CA ALA A 42 -11.58 -8.92 -6.80
C ALA A 42 -12.27 -8.08 -5.70
N ALA A 43 -11.52 -7.66 -4.69
CA ALA A 43 -12.04 -6.81 -3.62
C ALA A 43 -12.52 -5.43 -4.13
N LEU A 44 -11.76 -4.82 -5.05
CA LEU A 44 -12.13 -3.54 -5.67
C LEU A 44 -13.36 -3.68 -6.57
N ARG A 45 -13.49 -4.79 -7.31
CA ARG A 45 -14.69 -5.08 -8.11
C ARG A 45 -15.93 -5.21 -7.22
N SER A 46 -15.86 -6.03 -6.19
CA SER A 46 -16.95 -6.18 -5.21
C SER A 46 -17.32 -4.85 -4.53
N TYR A 47 -16.33 -3.99 -4.27
CA TYR A 47 -16.60 -2.65 -3.76
C TYR A 47 -17.32 -1.79 -4.80
N ALA A 48 -16.88 -1.79 -6.06
CA ALA A 48 -17.47 -1.01 -7.14
C ALA A 48 -18.94 -1.38 -7.35
N ASP A 49 -19.26 -2.69 -7.38
CA ASP A 49 -20.62 -3.19 -7.52
C ASP A 49 -21.54 -2.70 -6.38
N ARG A 50 -21.06 -2.81 -5.12
CA ARG A 50 -21.83 -2.34 -3.95
C ARG A 50 -21.98 -0.83 -3.93
N ARG A 51 -20.94 -0.09 -4.31
CA ARG A 51 -20.98 1.38 -4.41
C ARG A 51 -22.03 1.81 -5.43
N ASP A 52 -22.03 1.19 -6.61
CA ASP A 52 -22.92 1.57 -7.71
C ASP A 52 -24.37 1.21 -7.38
N ALA A 53 -24.60 0.06 -6.76
CA ALA A 53 -25.93 -0.31 -6.22
C ALA A 53 -26.40 0.69 -5.13
N HIS A 54 -25.51 1.14 -4.24
CA HIS A 54 -25.85 2.11 -3.19
C HIS A 54 -26.14 3.51 -3.74
N LEU A 55 -25.37 3.96 -4.72
CA LEU A 55 -25.53 5.28 -5.32
C LEU A 55 -26.76 5.36 -6.23
N GLY A 56 -27.16 4.27 -6.88
CA GLY A 56 -28.25 4.24 -7.86
C GLY A 56 -27.97 5.21 -9.01
N SER A 57 -28.86 6.18 -9.22
CA SER A 57 -28.73 7.20 -10.26
C SER A 57 -27.72 8.32 -9.94
N ARG A 58 -27.18 8.37 -8.72
CA ARG A 58 -26.19 9.38 -8.32
C ARG A 58 -24.83 9.04 -8.89
N CYS A 59 -24.28 9.91 -9.70
CA CYS A 59 -22.94 9.76 -10.25
C CYS A 59 -21.87 10.36 -9.33
N SER A 60 -20.74 9.69 -9.21
CA SER A 60 -19.54 10.21 -8.58
C SER A 60 -18.33 9.99 -9.49
N THR A 61 -17.47 10.98 -9.60
CA THR A 61 -16.18 10.84 -10.30
C THR A 61 -15.17 10.06 -9.49
N TYR A 62 -15.30 10.03 -8.16
CA TYR A 62 -14.39 9.32 -7.27
C TYR A 62 -14.65 7.81 -7.27
N PHE A 63 -13.57 7.04 -7.19
CA PHE A 63 -13.68 5.59 -7.05
C PHE A 63 -14.17 5.21 -5.64
N PHE A 64 -13.54 5.76 -4.60
CA PHE A 64 -13.98 5.60 -3.21
C PHE A 64 -14.83 6.79 -2.79
N VAL A 65 -16.03 6.52 -2.32
CA VAL A 65 -17.03 7.55 -2.03
C VAL A 65 -17.48 7.56 -0.57
N ALA A 66 -17.87 8.73 -0.10
CA ALA A 66 -18.67 8.86 1.11
C ALA A 66 -20.12 8.43 0.83
N GLU A 67 -20.92 8.24 1.88
CA GLU A 67 -22.30 7.75 1.81
C GLU A 67 -23.19 8.49 0.80
N ARG A 68 -22.99 9.80 0.65
CA ARG A 68 -23.73 10.64 -0.31
C ARG A 68 -23.09 10.74 -1.70
N GLY A 69 -22.05 9.94 -2.00
CA GLY A 69 -21.34 9.94 -3.28
C GLY A 69 -20.19 10.96 -3.38
N GLY A 70 -19.98 11.80 -2.38
CA GLY A 70 -18.87 12.76 -2.35
C GLY A 70 -17.51 12.10 -2.06
N ARG A 71 -16.45 12.90 -2.17
CA ARG A 71 -15.08 12.48 -1.84
C ARG A 71 -14.95 12.08 -0.37
N LEU A 72 -14.20 11.00 -0.12
CA LEU A 72 -13.81 10.63 1.24
C LEU A 72 -12.83 11.66 1.84
N LEU A 73 -13.02 12.00 3.10
CA LEU A 73 -12.13 12.87 3.85
C LEU A 73 -11.12 12.04 4.66
N HIS A 74 -9.88 12.51 4.71
CA HIS A 74 -8.81 11.90 5.51
C HIS A 74 -9.26 11.62 6.95
N GLN A 75 -9.83 12.62 7.60
CA GLN A 75 -10.29 12.54 8.97
C GLN A 75 -11.33 11.43 9.18
N TYR A 76 -12.24 11.24 8.21
CA TYR A 76 -13.23 10.18 8.27
C TYR A 76 -12.57 8.80 8.22
N VAL A 77 -11.64 8.58 7.28
CA VAL A 77 -10.92 7.31 7.16
C VAL A 77 -10.13 7.01 8.42
N HIS A 78 -9.42 8.00 8.97
CA HIS A 78 -8.67 7.84 10.22
C HIS A 78 -9.58 7.51 11.40
N ARG A 79 -10.74 8.17 11.52
CA ARG A 79 -11.71 7.90 12.58
C ARG A 79 -12.29 6.50 12.49
N VAL A 80 -12.67 6.05 11.28
CA VAL A 80 -13.19 4.70 11.06
C VAL A 80 -12.13 3.67 11.38
N PHE A 81 -10.89 3.88 10.90
CA PHE A 81 -9.77 2.96 11.16
C PHE A 81 -9.45 2.89 12.66
N TRP A 82 -9.46 4.02 13.36
CA TRP A 82 -9.26 4.06 14.81
C TRP A 82 -10.32 3.25 15.53
N ARG A 83 -11.61 3.43 15.19
CA ARG A 83 -12.71 2.65 15.76
C ARG A 83 -12.53 1.16 15.52
N LEU A 84 -12.33 0.75 14.27
CA LEU A 84 -12.13 -0.65 13.90
C LEU A 84 -10.92 -1.27 14.61
N SER A 85 -9.82 -0.53 14.73
CA SER A 85 -8.63 -1.02 15.43
C SER A 85 -8.86 -1.30 16.92
N ARG A 86 -9.81 -0.60 17.56
CA ARG A 86 -10.26 -0.90 18.92
C ARG A 86 -11.17 -2.11 18.96
N GLU A 87 -12.15 -2.17 18.08
CA GLU A 87 -13.12 -3.27 17.99
C GLU A 87 -12.43 -4.63 17.82
N ILE A 88 -11.35 -4.70 17.02
CA ILE A 88 -10.59 -5.93 16.79
C ILE A 88 -9.41 -6.12 17.75
N GLY A 89 -9.29 -5.33 18.80
CA GLY A 89 -8.29 -5.49 19.86
C GLY A 89 -6.85 -5.05 19.50
N LEU A 90 -6.62 -4.41 18.35
CA LEU A 90 -5.31 -3.87 17.98
C LEU A 90 -4.95 -2.59 18.76
N ARG A 91 -5.91 -2.00 19.44
CA ARG A 91 -5.75 -0.81 20.26
C ARG A 91 -6.56 -0.99 21.56
N ARG A 92 -5.89 -0.89 22.70
CA ARG A 92 -6.53 -1.03 24.01
C ARG A 92 -7.27 0.27 24.39
N PRO A 93 -8.26 0.20 25.30
CA PRO A 93 -8.82 1.39 25.92
C PRO A 93 -7.73 2.21 26.61
N GLY A 94 -7.69 3.52 26.36
CA GLY A 94 -6.66 4.41 26.92
C GLY A 94 -5.37 4.54 26.10
N ASP A 95 -5.12 3.69 25.11
CA ASP A 95 -3.93 3.82 24.26
C ASP A 95 -3.98 5.11 23.45
N ARG A 96 -3.00 5.98 23.65
CA ARG A 96 -2.79 7.20 22.86
C ARG A 96 -2.10 6.91 21.53
N THR A 97 -1.31 5.84 21.47
CA THR A 97 -0.57 5.37 20.31
C THR A 97 -1.19 4.06 19.78
N GLY A 98 -0.83 3.64 18.57
CA GLY A 98 -1.30 2.37 18.00
C GLY A 98 -1.24 2.40 16.47
N PRO A 99 -1.73 1.36 15.79
CA PRO A 99 -1.60 1.22 14.35
C PRO A 99 -2.28 2.38 13.62
N ARG A 100 -1.67 2.77 12.51
CA ARG A 100 -2.13 3.84 11.60
C ARG A 100 -2.42 3.25 10.23
N VAL A 101 -3.27 3.89 9.44
CA VAL A 101 -3.53 3.48 8.05
C VAL A 101 -2.24 3.39 7.23
N HIS A 102 -1.25 4.25 7.52
CA HIS A 102 0.03 4.23 6.82
C HIS A 102 0.87 2.97 7.10
N ASP A 103 0.64 2.31 8.21
CA ASP A 103 1.39 1.12 8.61
C ASP A 103 1.09 -0.09 7.70
N PHE A 104 -0.04 -0.11 7.00
CA PHE A 104 -0.28 -1.09 5.92
C PHE A 104 0.74 -0.97 4.79
N ARG A 105 1.12 0.26 4.44
CA ARG A 105 2.14 0.51 3.43
C ARG A 105 3.53 0.06 3.91
N HIS A 106 3.87 0.34 5.17
CA HIS A 106 5.11 -0.14 5.76
C HIS A 106 5.15 -1.67 5.80
N ARG A 107 4.08 -2.30 6.29
CA ARG A 107 3.96 -3.76 6.32
C ARG A 107 4.09 -4.38 4.93
N PHE A 108 3.45 -3.79 3.93
CA PHE A 108 3.58 -4.26 2.54
C PHE A 108 5.03 -4.21 2.07
N ALA A 109 5.73 -3.09 2.24
CA ALA A 109 7.11 -2.95 1.83
C ALA A 109 8.04 -3.95 2.53
N ILE A 110 7.91 -4.08 3.86
CA ILE A 110 8.71 -5.02 4.67
C ILE A 110 8.45 -6.46 4.23
N ARG A 111 7.18 -6.87 4.04
CA ARG A 111 6.86 -8.24 3.61
C ARG A 111 7.39 -8.56 2.21
N THR A 112 7.33 -7.60 1.30
CA THR A 112 7.89 -7.76 -0.05
C THR A 112 9.40 -7.97 0.01
N LEU A 113 10.10 -7.14 0.78
CA LEU A 113 11.55 -7.27 0.96
C LEU A 113 11.93 -8.59 1.64
N LEU A 114 11.22 -9.00 2.71
CA LEU A 114 11.45 -10.30 3.36
C LEU A 114 11.25 -11.47 2.40
N GLY A 115 10.20 -11.43 1.56
CA GLY A 115 9.98 -12.43 0.52
C GLY A 115 11.19 -12.53 -0.42
N TRP A 116 11.67 -11.41 -0.96
CA TRP A 116 12.82 -11.39 -1.87
C TRP A 116 14.12 -11.86 -1.20
N TYR A 117 14.36 -11.51 0.07
CA TYR A 117 15.53 -12.02 0.78
C TYR A 117 15.48 -13.54 0.98
N ARG A 118 14.30 -14.13 1.19
CA ARG A 118 14.11 -15.57 1.38
C ARG A 118 14.14 -16.35 0.08
N GLU A 119 13.64 -15.75 -1.02
CA GLU A 119 13.55 -16.40 -2.35
C GLU A 119 14.83 -16.32 -3.19
N VAL A 120 15.97 -15.94 -2.60
CA VAL A 120 17.27 -15.82 -3.30
C VAL A 120 17.23 -14.85 -4.52
N THR A 121 16.24 -13.95 -4.54
CA THR A 121 16.10 -12.93 -5.58
C THR A 121 17.17 -11.84 -5.41
N ASP A 122 17.65 -11.25 -6.50
CA ASP A 122 18.51 -10.07 -6.41
C ASP A 122 17.73 -8.87 -5.93
N VAL A 123 17.80 -8.62 -4.62
CA VAL A 123 17.03 -7.55 -3.95
C VAL A 123 17.44 -6.17 -4.47
N GLU A 124 18.71 -5.98 -4.83
CA GLU A 124 19.22 -4.68 -5.30
C GLU A 124 18.57 -4.29 -6.63
N GLN A 125 18.42 -5.25 -7.55
CA GLN A 125 17.72 -5.04 -8.82
C GLN A 125 16.22 -4.77 -8.64
N GLN A 126 15.60 -5.33 -7.60
CA GLN A 126 14.16 -5.18 -7.35
C GLN A 126 13.80 -3.90 -6.56
N LEU A 127 14.74 -3.32 -5.82
CA LEU A 127 14.49 -2.12 -5.01
C LEU A 127 13.95 -0.92 -5.82
N PRO A 128 14.44 -0.60 -7.04
CA PRO A 128 13.86 0.46 -7.86
C PRO A 128 12.40 0.19 -8.24
N VAL A 129 12.04 -1.08 -8.50
CA VAL A 129 10.66 -1.49 -8.81
C VAL A 129 9.75 -1.22 -7.61
N LEU A 130 10.15 -1.66 -6.41
CA LEU A 130 9.41 -1.39 -5.18
C LEU A 130 9.30 0.11 -4.90
N SER A 131 10.38 0.86 -5.10
CA SER A 131 10.42 2.31 -4.93
C SER A 131 9.39 3.00 -5.83
N THR A 132 9.34 2.61 -7.10
CA THR A 132 8.37 3.11 -8.09
C THR A 132 6.94 2.73 -7.70
N TYR A 133 6.69 1.48 -7.34
CA TYR A 133 5.39 0.99 -6.89
C TYR A 133 4.89 1.77 -5.68
N LEU A 134 5.75 2.01 -4.71
CA LEU A 134 5.45 2.83 -3.54
C LEU A 134 5.27 4.33 -3.91
N GLY A 135 5.89 4.82 -4.98
CA GLY A 135 5.90 6.23 -5.36
C GLY A 135 6.87 7.05 -4.50
N HIS A 136 8.04 6.51 -4.24
CA HIS A 136 9.17 7.26 -3.69
C HIS A 136 9.82 8.09 -4.80
N THR A 137 10.39 9.22 -4.43
CA THR A 137 11.11 10.10 -5.37
C THR A 137 12.51 9.61 -5.66
N CYS A 138 13.11 8.90 -4.69
CA CYS A 138 14.39 8.25 -4.84
C CYS A 138 14.38 6.89 -4.15
N VAL A 139 15.23 5.97 -4.62
CA VAL A 139 15.37 4.61 -4.08
C VAL A 139 15.83 4.63 -2.62
N ARG A 140 16.61 5.66 -2.22
CA ARG A 140 17.07 5.84 -0.84
C ARG A 140 15.93 5.83 0.18
N ASP A 141 14.76 6.34 -0.16
CA ASP A 141 13.60 6.32 0.72
C ASP A 141 13.08 4.89 0.98
N THR A 142 13.42 3.94 0.10
CA THR A 142 13.09 2.52 0.25
C THR A 142 14.11 1.81 1.13
N TYR A 143 15.37 2.24 1.14
CA TYR A 143 16.40 1.67 2.02
C TYR A 143 16.09 1.86 3.51
N TRP A 144 15.30 2.87 3.86
CA TRP A 144 14.85 3.06 5.24
C TRP A 144 14.15 1.80 5.81
N TYR A 145 13.45 1.03 4.98
CA TYR A 145 12.80 -0.20 5.44
C TYR A 145 13.80 -1.27 5.87
N LEU A 146 14.98 -1.30 5.27
CA LEU A 146 16.02 -2.27 5.62
C LEU A 146 16.55 -2.04 7.05
N SER A 147 16.71 -0.77 7.43
CA SER A 147 17.18 -0.41 8.78
C SER A 147 16.08 -0.41 9.84
N ALA A 148 14.81 -0.36 9.43
CA ALA A 148 13.67 -0.23 10.33
C ALA A 148 13.11 -1.57 10.83
N CYS A 149 13.58 -2.72 10.29
CA CYS A 149 13.06 -4.05 10.63
C CYS A 149 14.21 -5.00 11.00
N PRO A 150 14.29 -5.44 12.28
CA PRO A 150 15.31 -6.38 12.73
C PRO A 150 15.33 -7.69 11.93
N GLU A 151 14.17 -8.21 11.54
CA GLU A 151 14.06 -9.43 10.73
C GLU A 151 14.73 -9.25 9.35
N LEU A 152 14.58 -8.09 8.71
CA LEU A 152 15.25 -7.79 7.43
C LEU A 152 16.77 -7.71 7.60
N MET A 153 17.24 -7.11 8.69
CA MET A 153 18.67 -7.07 8.99
C MET A 153 19.25 -8.47 9.21
N GLN A 154 18.51 -9.33 9.90
CA GLN A 154 18.92 -10.73 10.11
C GLN A 154 19.01 -11.51 8.80
N GLU A 155 18.00 -11.41 7.93
CA GLU A 155 18.01 -12.06 6.61
C GLU A 155 19.15 -11.53 5.72
N ALA A 156 19.44 -10.24 5.78
CA ALA A 156 20.55 -9.63 5.05
C ALA A 156 21.91 -10.15 5.56
N ALA A 157 22.10 -10.27 6.88
CA ALA A 157 23.29 -10.83 7.49
C ALA A 157 23.51 -12.29 7.06
N GLN A 158 22.49 -13.15 7.19
CA GLN A 158 22.55 -14.55 6.77
C GLN A 158 22.89 -14.72 5.27
N ARG A 159 22.44 -13.77 4.44
CA ARG A 159 22.77 -13.77 3.02
C ARG A 159 24.23 -13.40 2.75
N LEU A 160 24.78 -12.48 3.53
CA LEU A 160 26.20 -12.14 3.47
C LEU A 160 27.06 -13.34 3.90
N ASP A 161 26.71 -14.02 4.99
CA ASP A 161 27.42 -15.19 5.48
C ASP A 161 27.46 -16.29 4.43
N ARG A 162 26.33 -16.63 3.83
CA ARG A 162 26.24 -17.60 2.72
C ARG A 162 27.09 -17.21 1.49
N ARG A 163 27.19 -15.91 1.17
CA ARG A 163 28.05 -15.43 0.08
C ARG A 163 29.54 -15.54 0.42
N TRP A 164 29.89 -15.40 1.68
CA TRP A 164 31.27 -15.53 2.14
C TRP A 164 31.72 -16.98 2.18
N GLU A 165 30.89 -17.88 2.66
CA GLU A 165 31.14 -19.31 2.69
C GLU A 165 31.21 -19.94 1.27
N ALA A 166 30.51 -19.38 0.31
CA ALA A 166 30.50 -19.84 -1.09
C ALA A 166 31.67 -19.27 -1.93
N ARG A 167 32.58 -18.46 -1.36
CA ARG A 167 33.80 -18.04 -2.04
C ARG A 167 34.88 -19.08 -1.80
N PRO A 168 35.46 -19.65 -2.90
CA PRO A 168 36.58 -20.58 -2.83
C PRO A 168 37.82 -19.95 -2.22
#